data_ab37d0ce9e3e6a357c9213fda593174c
#
_entry.id   ab37d0ce9e3e6a357c9213fda593174c
#
_cell.length_a   1.000
_cell.length_b   1.000
_cell.length_c   1.000
_cell.angle_alpha   90.00
_cell.angle_beta   90.00
_cell.angle_gamma   90.00
#
_symmetry.space_group_name_H-M   'P 1'
#
loop_
_entity.id
_entity.type
_entity.pdbx_description
1 polymer ?
#
loop_
_entity_poly.entity_id
_entity_poly.type
_entity_poly.pdbx_seq_one_letter_code
_entity_poly.pdbx_strand_id
1 'polypeptide(L)'
;MEFLNTTILAKKRKIIASILLAVTVLCTEVVELHATQDVVSKPSVTAESAILMDAQTGTTMYEKDIYTKRYPASITKIMTCLVARKHAELNEVVTFSNEAVFGIERNSSNIGIDVGENMSMQDCLYAILLASANEVASAVAEHVGGSVEGFVQMMNEEALALGCQNTHFVNANGLPDEDHYTTAYDMALITRAFFADEVLAEMAGTVFYHINATMTQPDEIDLQNHHRMLVGCRYGSKYSYEYTLGGKTGYTDVARQPLVTCAQKDDMRLICVVLKDETPEHYLDTTNLMEYGFANFAQLGGESYTGVPDGLYDDAAEEEAPDAEEVIATNGGNIVIGANDTDENAETSHEKDDEKTDKEKSTDKEKRDGFSIVKMLVITVCLLAVCVCGFFLFIEYKKEQERKRRRAAIMERHRARRREEER
;
A
#
# COMPACT_ATOMS: atom_id res chain seq x y z
N MET A 1 9.49 72.00 -7.09
CA MET A 1 8.31 71.16 -6.92
C MET A 1 8.54 69.70 -7.40
N GLU A 2 9.37 69.41 -8.38
CA GLU A 2 9.64 68.06 -8.87
C GLU A 2 10.42 67.19 -7.87
N PHE A 3 11.38 67.73 -7.14
CA PHE A 3 12.18 67.00 -6.15
C PHE A 3 11.36 66.51 -4.94
N LEU A 4 10.33 67.25 -4.54
CA LEU A 4 9.45 66.86 -3.45
C LEU A 4 8.53 65.68 -3.82
N ASN A 5 8.09 65.63 -5.09
CA ASN A 5 7.21 64.59 -5.62
C ASN A 5 7.96 63.24 -5.81
N THR A 6 9.23 63.26 -6.23
CA THR A 6 10.04 62.03 -6.37
C THR A 6 10.36 61.41 -5.02
N THR A 7 10.59 62.24 -3.97
CA THR A 7 10.87 61.75 -2.61
C THR A 7 9.63 61.12 -1.97
N ILE A 8 8.45 61.68 -2.19
CA ILE A 8 7.17 61.15 -1.69
C ILE A 8 6.84 59.80 -2.40
N LEU A 9 7.08 59.74 -3.70
CA LEU A 9 6.86 58.49 -4.49
C LEU A 9 7.79 57.37 -4.07
N ALA A 10 9.07 57.68 -3.80
CA ALA A 10 10.04 56.74 -3.29
C ALA A 10 9.68 56.21 -1.88
N LYS A 11 9.19 57.09 -0.98
CA LYS A 11 8.71 56.66 0.33
C LYS A 11 7.48 55.74 0.25
N LYS A 12 6.51 56.07 -0.63
CA LYS A 12 5.33 55.20 -0.84
C LYS A 12 5.69 53.84 -1.39
N ARG A 13 6.62 53.74 -2.37
CA ARG A 13 7.12 52.46 -2.90
C ARG A 13 7.81 51.63 -1.83
N LYS A 14 8.60 52.25 -0.94
CA LYS A 14 9.23 51.54 0.19
C LYS A 14 8.21 51.01 1.19
N ILE A 15 7.17 51.78 1.51
CA ILE A 15 6.09 51.33 2.41
C ILE A 15 5.31 50.16 1.79
N ILE A 16 4.94 50.23 0.51
CA ILE A 16 4.25 49.14 -0.19
C ILE A 16 5.13 47.87 -0.23
N ALA A 17 6.42 47.99 -0.54
CA ALA A 17 7.36 46.90 -0.54
C ALA A 17 7.51 46.26 0.85
N SER A 18 7.54 47.06 1.92
CA SER A 18 7.59 46.56 3.32
C SER A 18 6.31 45.83 3.73
N ILE A 19 5.14 46.33 3.29
CA ILE A 19 3.86 45.66 3.56
C ILE A 19 3.78 44.33 2.79
N LEU A 20 4.20 44.28 1.52
CA LEU A 20 4.26 43.06 0.73
C LEU A 20 5.22 42.05 1.35
N LEU A 21 6.39 42.49 1.81
CA LEU A 21 7.34 41.64 2.50
C LEU A 21 6.80 41.09 3.83
N ALA A 22 6.12 41.93 4.62
CA ALA A 22 5.49 41.49 5.86
C ALA A 22 4.34 40.51 5.63
N VAL A 23 3.55 40.68 4.56
CA VAL A 23 2.48 39.75 4.19
C VAL A 23 3.06 38.42 3.68
N THR A 24 4.16 38.45 2.90
CA THR A 24 4.83 37.17 2.46
C THR A 24 5.44 36.45 3.65
N VAL A 25 6.09 37.12 4.59
CA VAL A 25 6.63 36.49 5.80
C VAL A 25 5.49 35.93 6.67
N LEU A 26 4.39 36.66 6.84
CA LEU A 26 3.23 36.17 7.60
C LEU A 26 2.58 34.97 6.91
N CYS A 27 2.52 34.93 5.57
CA CYS A 27 2.01 33.79 4.82
C CYS A 27 2.94 32.56 4.92
N THR A 28 4.27 32.74 4.95
CA THR A 28 5.23 31.64 5.14
C THR A 28 5.15 31.07 6.56
N GLU A 29 5.07 31.91 7.59
CA GLU A 29 4.89 31.45 8.97
C GLU A 29 3.53 30.73 9.18
N VAL A 30 2.46 31.18 8.53
CA VAL A 30 1.15 30.52 8.57
C VAL A 30 1.18 29.19 7.81
N VAL A 31 1.97 29.05 6.74
CA VAL A 31 2.13 27.80 6.01
C VAL A 31 2.98 26.81 6.82
N GLU A 32 4.07 27.23 7.47
CA GLU A 32 4.87 26.37 8.35
C GLU A 32 4.10 25.95 9.62
N LEU A 33 3.27 26.81 10.20
CA LEU A 33 2.44 26.46 11.36
C LEU A 33 1.29 25.49 11.01
N HIS A 34 0.97 25.29 9.73
CA HIS A 34 -0.05 24.35 9.25
C HIS A 34 0.54 23.07 8.68
N ALA A 35 1.87 22.93 8.66
CA ALA A 35 2.56 21.66 8.40
C ALA A 35 2.65 20.75 9.64
N THR A 36 1.92 21.05 10.72
CA THR A 36 1.54 20.01 11.67
C THR A 36 0.53 19.13 10.93
N GLN A 37 1.03 18.10 10.23
CA GLN A 37 0.21 17.01 9.71
C GLN A 37 -0.81 16.64 10.80
N ASP A 38 -2.10 16.68 10.46
CA ASP A 38 -3.13 16.10 11.31
C ASP A 38 -2.73 14.63 11.54
N VAL A 39 -2.16 14.33 12.69
CA VAL A 39 -1.77 12.96 13.06
C VAL A 39 -3.07 12.16 13.07
N VAL A 40 -3.25 11.30 12.07
CA VAL A 40 -4.40 10.39 12.03
C VAL A 40 -4.25 9.43 13.21
N SER A 41 -5.26 9.36 14.05
CA SER A 41 -5.24 8.50 15.24
C SER A 41 -5.14 7.01 14.83
N LYS A 42 -4.45 6.21 15.65
CA LYS A 42 -4.34 4.76 15.46
C LYS A 42 -5.75 4.15 15.31
N PRO A 43 -6.06 3.49 14.17
CA PRO A 43 -7.38 2.92 13.95
C PRO A 43 -7.62 1.69 14.82
N SER A 44 -8.89 1.43 15.14
CA SER A 44 -9.33 0.14 15.64
C SER A 44 -9.73 -0.71 14.44
N VAL A 45 -9.26 -1.95 14.35
CA VAL A 45 -9.59 -2.90 13.30
C VAL A 45 -10.36 -4.10 13.87
N THR A 46 -11.25 -4.69 13.06
CA THR A 46 -12.05 -5.86 13.42
C THR A 46 -11.28 -7.16 13.26
N ALA A 47 -10.35 -7.22 12.30
CA ALA A 47 -9.47 -8.37 12.08
C ALA A 47 -8.87 -8.88 13.40
N GLU A 48 -8.82 -10.19 13.62
CA GLU A 48 -8.20 -10.76 14.82
C GLU A 48 -6.69 -10.53 14.85
N SER A 49 -6.01 -10.54 13.68
CA SER A 49 -4.60 -10.19 13.56
C SER A 49 -4.42 -9.20 12.41
N ALA A 50 -3.62 -8.16 12.61
CA ALA A 50 -3.36 -7.15 11.57
C ALA A 50 -1.98 -6.52 11.72
N ILE A 51 -1.30 -6.29 10.60
CA ILE A 51 -0.04 -5.57 10.51
C ILE A 51 -0.08 -4.55 9.39
N LEU A 52 0.57 -3.41 9.61
CA LEU A 52 0.99 -2.49 8.57
C LEU A 52 2.51 -2.38 8.65
N MET A 53 3.18 -2.57 7.52
CA MET A 53 4.63 -2.61 7.42
C MET A 53 5.11 -1.68 6.30
N ASP A 54 6.20 -0.96 6.53
CA ASP A 54 6.94 -0.27 5.48
C ASP A 54 7.64 -1.30 4.58
N ALA A 55 7.37 -1.24 3.29
CA ALA A 55 7.94 -2.18 2.32
C ALA A 55 9.47 -1.98 2.13
N GLN A 56 9.99 -0.76 2.31
CA GLN A 56 11.42 -0.49 2.16
C GLN A 56 12.23 -1.11 3.29
N THR A 57 11.85 -0.84 4.53
CA THR A 57 12.66 -1.19 5.71
C THR A 57 12.21 -2.44 6.43
N GLY A 58 10.94 -2.86 6.25
CA GLY A 58 10.31 -3.88 7.08
C GLY A 58 9.84 -3.36 8.45
N THR A 59 9.88 -2.04 8.66
CA THR A 59 9.44 -1.44 9.92
C THR A 59 7.94 -1.64 10.13
N THR A 60 7.56 -2.17 11.29
CA THR A 60 6.16 -2.34 11.68
C THR A 60 5.56 -1.00 12.12
N MET A 61 4.54 -0.52 11.41
CA MET A 61 3.84 0.74 11.65
C MET A 61 2.55 0.57 12.43
N TYR A 62 1.92 -0.57 12.34
CA TYR A 62 0.75 -0.97 13.10
C TYR A 62 0.82 -2.45 13.42
N GLU A 63 0.34 -2.81 14.62
CA GLU A 63 0.31 -4.19 15.07
C GLU A 63 -0.95 -4.50 15.89
N LYS A 64 -1.50 -5.68 15.66
CA LYS A 64 -2.54 -6.34 16.46
C LYS A 64 -2.35 -7.85 16.33
N ASP A 65 -1.98 -8.52 17.40
CA ASP A 65 -1.78 -9.98 17.48
C ASP A 65 -0.96 -10.57 16.31
N ILE A 66 0.13 -9.86 15.92
CA ILE A 66 0.86 -10.12 14.67
C ILE A 66 1.62 -11.45 14.65
N TYR A 67 1.87 -12.08 15.82
CA TYR A 67 2.59 -13.36 15.94
C TYR A 67 1.68 -14.55 16.20
N THR A 68 0.37 -14.33 16.31
CA THR A 68 -0.60 -15.41 16.51
C THR A 68 -0.76 -16.22 15.22
N LYS A 69 -0.58 -17.55 15.31
CA LYS A 69 -0.77 -18.48 14.19
C LYS A 69 -2.22 -18.45 13.71
N ARG A 70 -2.40 -18.31 12.41
CA ARG A 70 -3.70 -18.26 11.73
C ARG A 70 -3.64 -19.09 10.44
N TYR A 71 -4.79 -19.57 10.01
CA TYR A 71 -4.93 -20.20 8.69
C TYR A 71 -4.83 -19.13 7.60
N PRO A 72 -3.92 -19.28 6.62
CA PRO A 72 -3.71 -18.29 5.57
C PRO A 72 -4.79 -18.33 4.46
N ALA A 73 -5.44 -19.47 4.25
CA ALA A 73 -6.22 -19.71 3.03
C ALA A 73 -5.41 -19.36 1.77
N SER A 74 -6.06 -18.86 0.72
CA SER A 74 -5.41 -18.56 -0.57
C SER A 74 -4.38 -17.42 -0.58
N ILE A 75 -4.14 -16.73 0.53
CA ILE A 75 -2.97 -15.81 0.58
C ILE A 75 -1.65 -16.59 0.58
N THR A 76 -1.65 -17.91 0.89
CA THR A 76 -0.56 -18.87 0.65
C THR A 76 0.03 -18.74 -0.75
N LYS A 77 -0.80 -18.44 -1.75
CA LYS A 77 -0.41 -18.36 -3.16
C LYS A 77 0.60 -17.24 -3.46
N ILE A 78 0.77 -16.27 -2.56
CA ILE A 78 1.87 -15.30 -2.62
C ILE A 78 3.21 -16.03 -2.51
N MET A 79 3.36 -16.93 -1.52
CA MET A 79 4.56 -17.75 -1.39
C MET A 79 4.72 -18.71 -2.57
N THR A 80 3.64 -19.32 -3.02
CA THR A 80 3.66 -20.22 -4.19
C THR A 80 4.21 -19.52 -5.44
N CYS A 81 3.71 -18.32 -5.75
CA CYS A 81 4.20 -17.56 -6.88
C CYS A 81 5.63 -17.05 -6.69
N LEU A 82 6.01 -16.67 -5.47
CA LEU A 82 7.38 -16.26 -5.15
C LEU A 82 8.39 -17.38 -5.38
N VAL A 83 8.13 -18.57 -4.85
CA VAL A 83 9.00 -19.75 -5.04
C VAL A 83 9.03 -20.18 -6.51
N ALA A 84 7.88 -20.24 -7.17
CA ALA A 84 7.83 -20.58 -8.59
C ALA A 84 8.66 -19.61 -9.45
N ARG A 85 8.54 -18.31 -9.18
CA ARG A 85 9.27 -17.27 -9.92
C ARG A 85 10.79 -17.33 -9.69
N LYS A 86 11.23 -17.76 -8.52
CA LYS A 86 12.66 -17.92 -8.19
C LYS A 86 13.29 -19.15 -8.86
N HIS A 87 12.50 -20.19 -9.16
CA HIS A 87 13.03 -21.48 -9.57
C HIS A 87 12.59 -21.93 -10.97
N ALA A 88 11.79 -21.13 -11.68
CA ALA A 88 11.31 -21.46 -13.02
C ALA A 88 11.26 -20.21 -13.92
N GLU A 89 11.52 -20.42 -15.19
CA GLU A 89 11.38 -19.37 -16.21
C GLU A 89 9.92 -19.20 -16.62
N LEU A 90 9.49 -17.97 -16.94
CA LEU A 90 8.10 -17.68 -17.28
C LEU A 90 7.56 -18.40 -18.54
N ASN A 91 8.46 -18.81 -19.43
CA ASN A 91 8.13 -19.54 -20.65
C ASN A 91 8.18 -21.06 -20.51
N GLU A 92 8.51 -21.59 -19.33
CA GLU A 92 8.42 -23.03 -19.08
C GLU A 92 6.98 -23.53 -19.25
N VAL A 93 6.87 -24.78 -19.70
CA VAL A 93 5.57 -25.40 -19.97
C VAL A 93 5.17 -26.30 -18.81
N VAL A 94 4.15 -25.90 -18.09
CA VAL A 94 3.54 -26.65 -16.97
C VAL A 94 2.51 -27.62 -17.55
N THR A 95 2.63 -28.91 -17.25
CA THR A 95 1.68 -29.97 -17.65
C THR A 95 0.80 -30.35 -16.47
N PHE A 96 -0.50 -30.44 -16.69
CA PHE A 96 -1.47 -30.72 -15.63
C PHE A 96 -1.65 -32.26 -15.44
N SER A 97 -1.24 -32.74 -14.30
CA SER A 97 -1.40 -34.13 -13.89
C SER A 97 -2.82 -34.45 -13.42
N ASN A 98 -3.14 -35.72 -13.28
CA ASN A 98 -4.41 -36.15 -12.67
C ASN A 98 -4.53 -35.66 -11.22
N GLU A 99 -3.43 -35.69 -10.47
CA GLU A 99 -3.39 -35.28 -9.08
C GLU A 99 -3.61 -33.75 -8.96
N ALA A 100 -2.95 -32.97 -9.78
CA ALA A 100 -3.15 -31.51 -9.78
C ALA A 100 -4.60 -31.11 -10.08
N VAL A 101 -5.26 -31.79 -11.05
CA VAL A 101 -6.63 -31.42 -11.48
C VAL A 101 -7.69 -31.96 -10.50
N PHE A 102 -7.58 -33.22 -10.04
CA PHE A 102 -8.61 -33.85 -9.24
C PHE A 102 -8.27 -34.05 -7.76
N GLY A 103 -7.01 -33.80 -7.37
CA GLY A 103 -6.58 -33.83 -5.96
C GLY A 103 -7.03 -32.60 -5.13
N ILE A 104 -7.58 -31.56 -5.79
CA ILE A 104 -8.11 -30.38 -5.11
C ILE A 104 -9.52 -30.64 -4.54
N GLU A 105 -9.89 -29.90 -3.49
CA GLU A 105 -11.21 -29.97 -2.90
C GLU A 105 -12.30 -29.54 -3.90
N ARG A 106 -13.38 -30.33 -3.96
CA ARG A 106 -14.54 -30.03 -4.84
C ARG A 106 -15.12 -28.65 -4.49
N ASN A 107 -15.45 -27.89 -5.52
CA ASN A 107 -15.98 -26.52 -5.42
C ASN A 107 -14.98 -25.47 -4.86
N SER A 108 -13.71 -25.82 -4.70
CA SER A 108 -12.68 -24.83 -4.47
C SER A 108 -12.36 -24.04 -5.75
N SER A 109 -11.66 -22.91 -5.61
CA SER A 109 -11.34 -22.04 -6.76
C SER A 109 -10.51 -22.78 -7.82
N ASN A 110 -10.96 -22.78 -9.07
CA ASN A 110 -10.30 -23.38 -10.21
C ASN A 110 -10.66 -22.61 -11.50
N ILE A 111 -9.95 -22.87 -12.59
CA ILE A 111 -10.21 -22.30 -13.93
C ILE A 111 -10.64 -23.36 -14.95
N GLY A 112 -10.72 -24.62 -14.51
CA GLY A 112 -11.30 -25.71 -15.31
C GLY A 112 -10.34 -26.36 -16.30
N ILE A 113 -9.07 -26.45 -15.98
CA ILE A 113 -8.05 -27.14 -16.80
C ILE A 113 -8.25 -28.66 -16.76
N ASP A 114 -8.10 -29.31 -17.91
CA ASP A 114 -8.17 -30.75 -18.01
C ASP A 114 -6.79 -31.44 -17.88
N VAL A 115 -6.83 -32.72 -17.52
CA VAL A 115 -5.59 -33.57 -17.39
C VAL A 115 -4.87 -33.65 -18.74
N GLY A 116 -3.57 -33.39 -18.72
CA GLY A 116 -2.70 -33.40 -19.90
C GLY A 116 -2.65 -32.12 -20.69
N GLU A 117 -3.44 -31.12 -20.31
CA GLU A 117 -3.29 -29.76 -20.85
C GLU A 117 -1.98 -29.13 -20.38
N ASN A 118 -1.54 -28.10 -21.11
CA ASN A 118 -0.30 -27.40 -20.85
C ASN A 118 -0.51 -25.89 -20.88
N MET A 119 0.08 -25.19 -19.92
CA MET A 119 0.11 -23.73 -19.87
C MET A 119 1.53 -23.22 -19.69
N SER A 120 1.83 -22.00 -20.10
CA SER A 120 3.09 -21.37 -19.72
C SER A 120 3.11 -21.07 -18.20
N MET A 121 4.31 -21.06 -17.60
CA MET A 121 4.45 -20.64 -16.21
C MET A 121 3.86 -19.25 -15.98
N GLN A 122 4.04 -18.33 -16.94
CA GLN A 122 3.43 -17.00 -16.88
C GLN A 122 1.90 -17.05 -16.74
N ASP A 123 1.22 -17.83 -17.61
CA ASP A 123 -0.24 -17.98 -17.55
C ASP A 123 -0.69 -18.63 -16.24
N CYS A 124 0.09 -19.60 -15.75
CA CYS A 124 -0.13 -20.25 -14.46
C CYS A 124 -0.06 -19.25 -13.31
N LEU A 125 0.96 -18.38 -13.26
CA LEU A 125 1.09 -17.37 -12.20
C LEU A 125 -0.06 -16.36 -12.25
N TYR A 126 -0.50 -15.91 -13.43
CA TYR A 126 -1.69 -15.08 -13.57
C TYR A 126 -2.94 -15.82 -13.06
N ALA A 127 -3.15 -17.08 -13.41
CA ALA A 127 -4.29 -17.85 -12.94
C ALA A 127 -4.31 -18.03 -11.41
N ILE A 128 -3.15 -18.27 -10.80
CA ILE A 128 -2.98 -18.38 -9.35
C ILE A 128 -3.30 -17.06 -8.65
N LEU A 129 -2.81 -15.93 -9.16
CA LEU A 129 -2.97 -14.63 -8.53
C LEU A 129 -4.36 -14.05 -8.73
N LEU A 130 -4.90 -14.07 -9.96
CA LEU A 130 -6.15 -13.40 -10.30
C LEU A 130 -7.38 -14.24 -9.93
N ALA A 131 -7.42 -15.50 -10.39
CA ALA A 131 -8.55 -16.41 -10.19
C ALA A 131 -8.40 -17.30 -8.96
N SER A 132 -7.23 -17.28 -8.31
CA SER A 132 -6.95 -18.16 -7.15
C SER A 132 -7.01 -19.66 -7.48
N ALA A 133 -6.67 -20.06 -8.72
CA ALA A 133 -6.78 -21.42 -9.23
C ALA A 133 -5.95 -22.41 -8.41
N ASN A 134 -6.61 -23.39 -7.78
CA ASN A 134 -5.98 -24.35 -6.88
C ASN A 134 -5.26 -25.46 -7.66
N GLU A 135 -5.91 -25.97 -8.74
CA GLU A 135 -5.32 -26.97 -9.63
C GLU A 135 -4.05 -26.45 -10.30
N VAL A 136 -4.04 -25.17 -10.66
CA VAL A 136 -2.86 -24.53 -11.25
C VAL A 136 -1.74 -24.40 -10.22
N ALA A 137 -2.06 -24.03 -8.98
CA ALA A 137 -1.07 -23.98 -7.90
C ALA A 137 -0.46 -25.36 -7.62
N SER A 138 -1.27 -26.43 -7.68
CA SER A 138 -0.80 -27.81 -7.52
C SER A 138 0.09 -28.25 -8.70
N ALA A 139 -0.30 -27.94 -9.94
CA ALA A 139 0.50 -28.26 -11.13
C ALA A 139 1.84 -27.52 -11.16
N VAL A 140 1.85 -26.24 -10.75
CA VAL A 140 3.09 -25.47 -10.59
C VAL A 140 3.98 -26.08 -9.52
N ALA A 141 3.40 -26.50 -8.40
CA ALA A 141 4.15 -27.19 -7.34
C ALA A 141 4.79 -28.49 -7.81
N GLU A 142 4.04 -29.34 -8.55
CA GLU A 142 4.58 -30.55 -9.17
C GLU A 142 5.71 -30.25 -10.16
N HIS A 143 5.52 -29.22 -11.00
CA HIS A 143 6.49 -28.84 -12.03
C HIS A 143 7.81 -28.36 -11.43
N VAL A 144 7.75 -27.43 -10.47
CA VAL A 144 8.94 -26.78 -9.89
C VAL A 144 9.63 -27.67 -8.84
N GLY A 145 8.84 -28.30 -7.97
CA GLY A 145 9.35 -29.13 -6.87
C GLY A 145 9.58 -30.59 -7.22
N GLY A 146 9.21 -31.03 -8.44
CA GLY A 146 9.19 -32.44 -8.82
C GLY A 146 8.07 -33.25 -8.15
N SER A 147 7.46 -32.71 -7.10
CA SER A 147 6.24 -33.17 -6.42
C SER A 147 5.69 -32.03 -5.58
N VAL A 148 4.42 -32.14 -5.13
CA VAL A 148 3.83 -31.13 -4.21
C VAL A 148 4.63 -31.05 -2.90
N GLU A 149 5.07 -32.19 -2.37
CA GLU A 149 5.87 -32.27 -1.14
C GLU A 149 7.24 -31.58 -1.30
N GLY A 150 7.92 -31.81 -2.44
CA GLY A 150 9.19 -31.13 -2.75
C GLY A 150 9.03 -29.62 -2.83
N PHE A 151 7.96 -29.15 -3.47
CA PHE A 151 7.67 -27.73 -3.55
C PHE A 151 7.32 -27.13 -2.18
N VAL A 152 6.55 -27.84 -1.37
CA VAL A 152 6.21 -27.42 0.01
C VAL A 152 7.46 -27.30 0.87
N GLN A 153 8.45 -28.19 0.69
CA GLN A 153 9.75 -28.05 1.33
C GLN A 153 10.42 -26.75 0.91
N MET A 154 10.48 -26.42 -0.40
CA MET A 154 11.02 -25.16 -0.91
C MET A 154 10.29 -23.94 -0.33
N MET A 155 8.94 -24.00 -0.21
CA MET A 155 8.15 -22.90 0.42
C MET A 155 8.56 -22.68 1.88
N ASN A 156 8.78 -23.74 2.65
CA ASN A 156 9.18 -23.62 4.05
C ASN A 156 10.63 -23.16 4.19
N GLU A 157 11.53 -23.59 3.32
CA GLU A 157 12.92 -23.09 3.25
C GLU A 157 12.96 -21.60 2.91
N GLU A 158 12.17 -21.18 1.92
CA GLU A 158 12.05 -19.76 1.57
C GLU A 158 11.45 -18.93 2.73
N ALA A 159 10.41 -19.44 3.41
CA ALA A 159 9.85 -18.76 4.58
C ALA A 159 10.92 -18.55 5.67
N LEU A 160 11.73 -19.57 5.94
CA LEU A 160 12.83 -19.48 6.90
C LEU A 160 13.90 -18.47 6.45
N ALA A 161 14.28 -18.48 5.17
CA ALA A 161 15.24 -17.53 4.59
C ALA A 161 14.76 -16.08 4.68
N LEU A 162 13.44 -15.83 4.55
CA LEU A 162 12.82 -14.52 4.74
C LEU A 162 12.69 -14.11 6.21
N GLY A 163 13.08 -14.95 7.17
CA GLY A 163 13.02 -14.67 8.60
C GLY A 163 11.69 -15.02 9.26
N CYS A 164 10.80 -15.76 8.59
CA CYS A 164 9.56 -16.24 9.18
C CYS A 164 9.84 -17.25 10.29
N GLN A 165 9.17 -17.12 11.44
CA GLN A 165 9.40 -17.97 12.59
C GLN A 165 8.19 -18.82 12.99
N ASN A 166 7.00 -18.44 12.52
CA ASN A 166 5.74 -19.05 12.90
C ASN A 166 4.87 -19.35 11.66
N THR A 167 5.51 -19.74 10.57
CA THR A 167 4.86 -20.11 9.32
C THR A 167 5.25 -21.55 8.98
N HIS A 168 4.25 -22.33 8.55
CA HIS A 168 4.46 -23.68 8.02
C HIS A 168 3.43 -23.95 6.93
N PHE A 169 3.91 -24.33 5.77
CA PHE A 169 3.09 -24.69 4.61
C PHE A 169 3.07 -26.23 4.48
N VAL A 170 1.92 -26.78 4.09
CA VAL A 170 1.76 -28.19 3.77
C VAL A 170 1.14 -28.41 2.37
N ASN A 171 0.73 -27.32 1.71
CA ASN A 171 0.26 -27.32 0.33
C ASN A 171 0.53 -25.96 -0.33
N ALA A 172 0.43 -25.93 -1.67
CA ALA A 172 0.70 -24.73 -2.45
C ALA A 172 -0.53 -23.84 -2.68
N ASN A 173 -1.73 -24.26 -2.28
CA ASN A 173 -2.97 -23.57 -2.62
C ASN A 173 -3.67 -22.89 -1.43
N GLY A 174 -3.33 -23.27 -0.20
CA GLY A 174 -3.89 -22.71 1.04
C GLY A 174 -5.18 -23.39 1.50
N LEU A 175 -5.48 -24.58 1.02
CA LEU A 175 -6.57 -25.39 1.57
C LEU A 175 -6.27 -25.73 3.03
N PRO A 176 -7.31 -25.85 3.89
CA PRO A 176 -7.14 -26.00 5.32
C PRO A 176 -6.44 -27.30 5.70
N ASP A 177 -5.45 -27.20 6.57
CA ASP A 177 -4.79 -28.28 7.25
C ASP A 177 -4.34 -27.76 8.62
N GLU A 178 -4.35 -28.57 9.67
CA GLU A 178 -3.98 -28.14 11.03
C GLU A 178 -2.52 -27.65 11.11
N ASP A 179 -1.65 -28.21 10.27
CA ASP A 179 -0.26 -27.83 10.17
C ASP A 179 0.03 -26.73 9.13
N HIS A 180 -1.02 -26.20 8.46
CA HIS A 180 -0.90 -25.12 7.49
C HIS A 180 -1.27 -23.77 8.11
N TYR A 181 -0.26 -23.05 8.56
CA TYR A 181 -0.45 -21.78 9.28
C TYR A 181 0.60 -20.74 8.95
N THR A 182 0.26 -19.50 9.22
CA THR A 182 1.15 -18.32 9.15
C THR A 182 0.81 -17.33 10.26
N THR A 183 1.53 -16.22 10.33
CA THR A 183 1.21 -15.07 11.17
C THR A 183 1.09 -13.82 10.30
N ALA A 184 0.49 -12.75 10.83
CA ALA A 184 0.42 -11.50 10.09
C ALA A 184 1.80 -10.92 9.82
N TYR A 185 2.73 -11.07 10.77
CA TYR A 185 4.11 -10.63 10.63
C TYR A 185 4.87 -11.41 9.55
N ASP A 186 4.83 -12.75 9.61
CA ASP A 186 5.53 -13.60 8.64
C ASP A 186 4.96 -13.38 7.23
N MET A 187 3.63 -13.28 7.11
CA MET A 187 2.99 -13.02 5.83
C MET A 187 3.36 -11.64 5.26
N ALA A 188 3.59 -10.64 6.11
CA ALA A 188 4.09 -9.34 5.67
C ALA A 188 5.53 -9.42 5.14
N LEU A 189 6.41 -10.23 5.75
CA LEU A 189 7.76 -10.49 5.24
C LEU A 189 7.73 -11.16 3.87
N ILE A 190 6.91 -12.22 3.72
CA ILE A 190 6.72 -12.92 2.45
C ILE A 190 6.18 -11.97 1.38
N THR A 191 5.21 -11.13 1.75
CA THR A 191 4.63 -10.13 0.83
C THR A 191 5.64 -9.08 0.42
N ARG A 192 6.53 -8.67 1.33
CA ARG A 192 7.61 -7.73 1.06
C ARG A 192 8.55 -8.28 -0.01
N ALA A 193 8.97 -9.53 0.11
CA ALA A 193 9.77 -10.22 -0.89
C ALA A 193 9.03 -10.34 -2.24
N PHE A 194 7.75 -10.72 -2.21
CA PHE A 194 6.92 -10.84 -3.40
C PHE A 194 6.81 -9.53 -4.19
N PHE A 195 6.52 -8.41 -3.52
CA PHE A 195 6.38 -7.10 -4.19
C PHE A 195 7.72 -6.41 -4.51
N ALA A 196 8.84 -7.00 -4.11
CA ALA A 196 10.15 -6.60 -4.58
C ALA A 196 10.46 -7.16 -5.99
N ASP A 197 9.83 -8.27 -6.42
CA ASP A 197 9.87 -8.72 -7.82
C ASP A 197 8.86 -7.89 -8.64
N GLU A 198 9.36 -7.10 -9.61
CA GLU A 198 8.54 -6.22 -10.45
C GLU A 198 7.52 -7.00 -11.29
N VAL A 199 7.88 -8.21 -11.74
CA VAL A 199 6.99 -9.06 -12.55
C VAL A 199 5.82 -9.57 -11.71
N LEU A 200 6.10 -10.06 -10.50
CA LEU A 200 5.05 -10.51 -9.58
C LEU A 200 4.16 -9.35 -9.11
N ALA A 201 4.75 -8.18 -8.88
CA ALA A 201 4.00 -6.97 -8.52
C ALA A 201 3.05 -6.55 -9.65
N GLU A 202 3.52 -6.55 -10.92
CA GLU A 202 2.69 -6.30 -12.09
C GLU A 202 1.55 -7.31 -12.21
N MET A 203 1.86 -8.62 -12.09
CA MET A 203 0.85 -9.68 -12.15
C MET A 203 -0.22 -9.52 -11.07
N ALA A 204 0.17 -9.26 -9.82
CA ALA A 204 -0.77 -9.07 -8.71
C ALA A 204 -1.65 -7.81 -8.86
N GLY A 205 -1.15 -6.79 -9.54
CA GLY A 205 -1.86 -5.55 -9.86
C GLY A 205 -2.75 -5.63 -11.11
N THR A 206 -2.60 -6.69 -11.90
CA THR A 206 -3.37 -6.87 -13.14
C THR A 206 -4.83 -7.15 -12.82
N VAL A 207 -5.75 -6.36 -13.40
CA VAL A 207 -7.19 -6.50 -13.16
C VAL A 207 -7.83 -7.58 -14.01
N PHE A 208 -7.37 -7.70 -15.25
CA PHE A 208 -7.87 -8.65 -16.25
C PHE A 208 -6.71 -9.22 -17.05
N TYR A 209 -6.73 -10.52 -17.26
CA TYR A 209 -5.76 -11.23 -18.09
C TYR A 209 -6.46 -12.28 -18.95
N HIS A 210 -6.07 -12.39 -20.22
CA HIS A 210 -6.63 -13.34 -21.17
C HIS A 210 -5.59 -14.39 -21.53
N ILE A 211 -5.92 -15.66 -21.30
CA ILE A 211 -5.13 -16.80 -21.72
C ILE A 211 -5.67 -17.27 -23.06
N ASN A 212 -4.81 -17.27 -24.08
CA ASN A 212 -5.17 -17.71 -25.41
C ASN A 212 -5.21 -19.23 -25.49
N ALA A 213 -6.15 -19.76 -26.27
CA ALA A 213 -6.19 -21.18 -26.60
C ALA A 213 -4.89 -21.65 -27.30
N THR A 214 -4.45 -22.85 -26.99
CA THR A 214 -3.33 -23.52 -27.62
C THR A 214 -3.74 -24.88 -28.18
N MET A 215 -2.84 -25.59 -28.84
CA MET A 215 -3.13 -26.97 -29.31
C MET A 215 -3.31 -27.97 -28.16
N THR A 216 -2.77 -27.64 -26.99
CA THR A 216 -2.75 -28.52 -25.80
C THR A 216 -3.58 -27.95 -24.64
N GLN A 217 -4.15 -26.78 -24.80
CA GLN A 217 -5.13 -26.13 -23.92
C GLN A 217 -6.09 -25.37 -24.85
N PRO A 218 -7.22 -25.99 -25.27
CA PRO A 218 -8.04 -25.51 -26.39
C PRO A 218 -8.98 -24.37 -26.02
N ASP A 219 -9.17 -24.07 -24.75
CA ASP A 219 -10.11 -23.06 -24.28
C ASP A 219 -9.45 -21.69 -24.11
N GLU A 220 -10.16 -20.63 -24.49
CA GLU A 220 -9.79 -19.25 -24.12
C GLU A 220 -10.29 -18.97 -22.72
N ILE A 221 -9.41 -18.47 -21.83
CA ILE A 221 -9.75 -18.25 -20.42
C ILE A 221 -9.57 -16.78 -20.05
N ASP A 222 -10.67 -16.16 -19.61
CA ASP A 222 -10.68 -14.81 -19.10
C ASP A 222 -10.52 -14.79 -17.57
N LEU A 223 -9.39 -14.31 -17.10
CA LEU A 223 -9.10 -14.16 -15.68
C LEU A 223 -9.47 -12.76 -15.20
N GLN A 224 -10.12 -12.69 -14.04
CA GLN A 224 -10.39 -11.43 -13.35
C GLN A 224 -9.84 -11.47 -11.93
N ASN A 225 -9.19 -10.40 -11.56
CA ASN A 225 -8.62 -10.29 -10.22
C ASN A 225 -9.73 -10.19 -9.16
N HIS A 226 -9.62 -11.00 -8.13
CA HIS A 226 -10.54 -11.03 -7.00
C HIS A 226 -10.26 -9.93 -5.96
N HIS A 227 -9.14 -9.21 -6.07
CA HIS A 227 -8.74 -8.17 -5.12
C HIS A 227 -9.53 -6.88 -5.37
N ARG A 228 -10.63 -6.69 -4.63
CA ARG A 228 -11.59 -5.60 -4.87
C ARG A 228 -11.06 -4.19 -4.56
N MET A 229 -9.88 -4.07 -3.96
CA MET A 229 -9.26 -2.76 -3.73
C MET A 229 -8.55 -2.21 -4.97
N LEU A 230 -8.30 -3.04 -6.00
CA LEU A 230 -7.75 -2.58 -7.26
C LEU A 230 -8.73 -1.68 -8.00
N VAL A 231 -8.24 -0.55 -8.51
CA VAL A 231 -9.02 0.37 -9.36
C VAL A 231 -9.35 -0.33 -10.67
N GLY A 232 -10.62 -0.28 -11.08
CA GLY A 232 -11.11 -0.95 -12.30
C GLY A 232 -11.49 -2.41 -12.10
N CYS A 233 -11.32 -3.00 -10.93
CA CYS A 233 -11.80 -4.34 -10.64
C CYS A 233 -13.34 -4.39 -10.79
N ARG A 234 -13.84 -5.35 -11.59
CA ARG A 234 -15.26 -5.50 -11.88
C ARG A 234 -16.18 -5.57 -10.67
N TYR A 235 -15.68 -6.13 -9.59
CA TYR A 235 -16.45 -6.37 -8.36
C TYR A 235 -16.19 -5.35 -7.25
N GLY A 236 -15.37 -4.32 -7.50
CA GLY A 236 -14.70 -3.59 -6.45
C GLY A 236 -14.91 -2.10 -6.35
N SER A 237 -15.71 -1.47 -7.20
CA SER A 237 -15.82 0.00 -7.21
C SER A 237 -16.13 0.64 -5.83
N LYS A 238 -16.80 -0.10 -4.94
CA LYS A 238 -17.11 0.36 -3.57
C LYS A 238 -15.90 0.30 -2.62
N TYR A 239 -14.96 -0.61 -2.86
CA TYR A 239 -13.80 -0.87 -1.99
C TYR A 239 -12.48 -0.53 -2.67
N SER A 240 -12.52 0.00 -3.91
CA SER A 240 -11.31 0.38 -4.62
C SER A 240 -10.57 1.47 -3.86
N TYR A 241 -9.26 1.30 -3.75
CA TYR A 241 -8.36 2.23 -3.11
C TYR A 241 -7.29 2.64 -4.13
N GLU A 242 -7.22 3.93 -4.45
CA GLU A 242 -6.46 4.44 -5.60
C GLU A 242 -4.96 4.12 -5.57
N TYR A 243 -4.40 3.89 -4.38
CA TYR A 243 -2.98 3.59 -4.18
C TYR A 243 -2.66 2.11 -4.21
N THR A 244 -3.65 1.21 -4.37
CA THR A 244 -3.42 -0.24 -4.37
C THR A 244 -2.58 -0.66 -5.57
N LEU A 245 -1.41 -1.26 -5.31
CA LEU A 245 -0.59 -1.91 -6.33
C LEU A 245 -1.09 -3.31 -6.65
N GLY A 246 -1.54 -4.06 -5.64
CA GLY A 246 -2.00 -5.43 -5.79
C GLY A 246 -2.09 -6.15 -4.45
N GLY A 247 -2.26 -7.45 -4.52
CA GLY A 247 -2.32 -8.31 -3.33
C GLY A 247 -3.04 -9.62 -3.59
N LYS A 248 -3.51 -10.26 -2.51
CA LYS A 248 -4.21 -11.54 -2.59
C LYS A 248 -5.32 -11.63 -1.56
N THR A 249 -6.48 -12.09 -1.98
CA THR A 249 -7.61 -12.45 -1.12
C THR A 249 -7.55 -13.93 -0.75
N GLY A 250 -8.15 -14.29 0.38
CA GLY A 250 -8.35 -15.67 0.78
C GLY A 250 -9.72 -15.87 1.41
N TYR A 251 -10.20 -17.10 1.41
CA TYR A 251 -11.37 -17.53 2.15
C TYR A 251 -11.33 -19.03 2.42
N THR A 252 -11.56 -19.41 3.64
CA THR A 252 -12.04 -20.71 4.08
C THR A 252 -12.88 -20.49 5.34
N ASP A 253 -13.70 -21.45 5.73
CA ASP A 253 -14.55 -21.30 6.93
C ASP A 253 -13.72 -21.06 8.19
N VAL A 254 -12.52 -21.66 8.30
CA VAL A 254 -11.63 -21.51 9.45
C VAL A 254 -10.75 -20.24 9.39
N ALA A 255 -10.33 -19.85 8.19
CA ALA A 255 -9.49 -18.65 7.99
C ALA A 255 -10.31 -17.36 7.93
N ARG A 256 -11.61 -17.44 7.65
CA ARG A 256 -12.50 -16.32 7.34
C ARG A 256 -11.99 -15.55 6.10
N GLN A 257 -11.71 -14.25 6.20
CA GLN A 257 -11.35 -13.36 5.09
C GLN A 257 -9.94 -12.77 5.26
N PRO A 258 -8.86 -13.57 5.14
CA PRO A 258 -7.52 -12.99 5.10
C PRO A 258 -7.34 -12.15 3.84
N LEU A 259 -6.65 -11.02 3.99
CA LEU A 259 -6.34 -10.11 2.89
C LEU A 259 -4.91 -9.61 3.03
N VAL A 260 -4.19 -9.65 1.91
CA VAL A 260 -2.89 -9.02 1.75
C VAL A 260 -3.01 -7.93 0.71
N THR A 261 -2.51 -6.74 1.01
CA THR A 261 -2.53 -5.59 0.09
C THR A 261 -1.21 -4.86 0.16
N CYS A 262 -0.62 -4.58 -0.99
CA CYS A 262 0.46 -3.62 -1.15
C CYS A 262 -0.10 -2.35 -1.78
N ALA A 263 0.27 -1.20 -1.24
CA ALA A 263 -0.16 0.11 -1.76
C ALA A 263 1.03 1.07 -1.81
N GLN A 264 1.02 1.96 -2.81
CA GLN A 264 2.04 3.00 -2.96
C GLN A 264 1.40 4.35 -3.19
N LYS A 265 1.83 5.33 -2.40
CA LYS A 265 1.46 6.73 -2.54
C LYS A 265 2.74 7.56 -2.59
N ASP A 266 2.98 8.21 -3.73
CA ASP A 266 4.25 8.87 -4.00
C ASP A 266 5.44 7.90 -3.84
N ASP A 267 6.39 8.20 -2.99
CA ASP A 267 7.55 7.36 -2.63
C ASP A 267 7.32 6.47 -1.40
N MET A 268 6.12 6.46 -0.84
CA MET A 268 5.75 5.63 0.32
C MET A 268 5.10 4.33 -0.16
N ARG A 269 5.69 3.17 0.16
CA ARG A 269 5.12 1.85 -0.16
C ARG A 269 4.85 1.07 1.12
N LEU A 270 3.61 0.65 1.30
CA LEU A 270 3.12 -0.04 2.49
C LEU A 270 2.54 -1.40 2.17
N ILE A 271 2.73 -2.33 3.09
CA ILE A 271 2.14 -3.67 3.08
C ILE A 271 1.18 -3.78 4.25
N CYS A 272 -0.06 -4.18 3.99
CA CYS A 272 -1.06 -4.49 5.00
C CYS A 272 -1.47 -5.94 4.90
N VAL A 273 -1.47 -6.63 6.03
CA VAL A 273 -2.00 -8.00 6.17
C VAL A 273 -3.04 -8.01 7.28
N VAL A 274 -4.24 -8.45 6.95
CA VAL A 274 -5.31 -8.71 7.93
C VAL A 274 -5.68 -10.18 7.86
N LEU A 275 -5.79 -10.84 9.03
CA LEU A 275 -6.09 -12.26 9.16
C LEU A 275 -7.32 -12.46 10.04
N LYS A 276 -8.13 -13.45 9.66
CA LYS A 276 -9.35 -13.86 10.37
C LYS A 276 -10.29 -12.68 10.61
N ASP A 277 -10.61 -12.02 9.51
CA ASP A 277 -11.55 -10.90 9.43
C ASP A 277 -12.84 -11.32 8.71
N GLU A 278 -13.80 -10.43 8.61
CA GLU A 278 -15.09 -10.68 7.96
C GLU A 278 -15.26 -9.79 6.72
N THR A 279 -16.21 -10.14 5.86
CA THR A 279 -16.62 -9.29 4.73
C THR A 279 -17.74 -8.34 5.19
N PRO A 280 -17.63 -7.02 4.94
CA PRO A 280 -16.61 -6.32 4.12
C PRO A 280 -15.45 -5.71 4.94
N GLU A 281 -15.39 -5.98 6.23
CA GLU A 281 -14.51 -5.33 7.20
C GLU A 281 -13.05 -5.43 6.82
N HIS A 282 -12.59 -6.57 6.27
CA HIS A 282 -11.21 -6.74 5.82
C HIS A 282 -10.74 -5.68 4.79
N TYR A 283 -11.64 -5.15 3.93
CA TYR A 283 -11.31 -4.03 3.03
C TYR A 283 -11.30 -2.69 3.77
N LEU A 284 -12.22 -2.50 4.72
CA LEU A 284 -12.32 -1.26 5.50
C LEU A 284 -11.14 -1.14 6.46
N ASP A 285 -10.78 -2.22 7.14
CA ASP A 285 -9.64 -2.30 8.04
C ASP A 285 -8.35 -2.02 7.27
N THR A 286 -8.16 -2.65 6.09
CA THR A 286 -7.01 -2.39 5.23
C THR A 286 -6.93 -0.93 4.79
N THR A 287 -8.05 -0.33 4.34
CA THR A 287 -8.09 1.09 3.94
C THR A 287 -7.73 2.00 5.11
N ASN A 288 -8.32 1.77 6.29
CA ASN A 288 -8.05 2.58 7.49
C ASN A 288 -6.57 2.48 7.92
N LEU A 289 -5.98 1.29 7.83
CA LEU A 289 -4.57 1.08 8.14
C LEU A 289 -3.66 1.78 7.13
N MET A 290 -3.96 1.70 5.82
CA MET A 290 -3.19 2.40 4.78
C MET A 290 -3.26 3.92 4.95
N GLU A 291 -4.45 4.49 5.18
CA GLU A 291 -4.61 5.93 5.46
C GLU A 291 -3.85 6.37 6.72
N TYR A 292 -3.90 5.57 7.79
CA TYR A 292 -3.13 5.79 9.01
C TYR A 292 -1.62 5.79 8.72
N GLY A 293 -1.14 4.80 7.98
CA GLY A 293 0.28 4.67 7.64
C GLY A 293 0.79 5.81 6.77
N PHE A 294 0.10 6.13 5.68
CA PHE A 294 0.51 7.23 4.81
C PHE A 294 0.45 8.60 5.49
N ALA A 295 -0.57 8.84 6.32
CA ALA A 295 -0.69 10.10 7.06
C ALA A 295 0.39 10.30 8.13
N ASN A 296 0.89 9.21 8.72
CA ASN A 296 1.86 9.23 9.81
C ASN A 296 3.22 8.62 9.41
N PHE A 297 3.52 8.50 8.12
CA PHE A 297 4.61 7.70 7.57
C PHE A 297 5.96 7.96 8.26
N ALA A 298 6.42 9.20 8.26
CA ALA A 298 7.69 9.58 8.87
C ALA A 298 7.71 9.40 10.39
N GLN A 299 6.59 9.68 11.09
CA GLN A 299 6.46 9.50 12.53
C GLN A 299 6.50 8.03 12.97
N LEU A 300 6.07 7.14 12.08
CA LEU A 300 6.07 5.69 12.29
C LEU A 300 7.38 5.02 11.84
N GLY A 301 8.37 5.81 11.39
CA GLY A 301 9.68 5.32 10.97
C GLY A 301 9.71 4.77 9.54
N GLY A 302 8.81 5.24 8.67
CA GLY A 302 8.82 4.91 7.26
C GLY A 302 9.95 5.59 6.50
N GLU A 303 10.47 4.91 5.48
CA GLU A 303 11.50 5.41 4.59
C GLU A 303 11.03 5.34 3.13
N SER A 304 11.42 6.34 2.33
CA SER A 304 11.07 6.42 0.92
C SER A 304 11.46 5.15 0.16
N TYR A 305 10.54 4.62 -0.63
CA TYR A 305 10.80 3.45 -1.47
C TYR A 305 11.70 3.82 -2.64
N THR A 306 12.90 3.27 -2.64
CA THR A 306 13.93 3.56 -3.64
C THR A 306 14.16 2.40 -4.62
N GLY A 307 13.37 1.37 -4.53
CA GLY A 307 13.49 0.13 -5.31
C GLY A 307 13.58 -1.09 -4.41
N VAL A 308 14.01 -2.22 -4.98
CA VAL A 308 14.16 -3.48 -4.23
C VAL A 308 15.14 -3.26 -3.06
N PRO A 309 14.74 -3.56 -1.81
CA PRO A 309 15.64 -3.45 -0.67
C PRO A 309 16.83 -4.38 -0.80
N ASP A 310 18.02 -3.89 -0.45
CA ASP A 310 19.25 -4.67 -0.47
C ASP A 310 19.12 -5.95 0.38
N GLY A 311 19.59 -7.07 -0.12
CA GLY A 311 19.57 -8.37 0.56
C GLY A 311 18.22 -9.09 0.54
N LEU A 312 17.17 -8.54 -0.08
CA LEU A 312 15.88 -9.22 -0.19
C LEU A 312 15.85 -10.24 -1.35
N TYR A 313 16.74 -10.09 -2.32
CA TYR A 313 16.95 -10.93 -3.48
C TYR A 313 18.44 -11.19 -3.74
N ASP A 314 19.29 -11.14 -2.72
CA ASP A 314 20.62 -11.67 -2.91
C ASP A 314 20.44 -13.14 -3.34
N ASP A 315 20.73 -13.41 -4.62
CA ASP A 315 20.89 -14.77 -5.09
C ASP A 315 21.75 -15.46 -4.04
N ALA A 316 21.20 -16.49 -3.42
CA ALA A 316 21.98 -17.29 -2.49
C ALA A 316 23.27 -17.62 -3.24
N ALA A 317 24.34 -16.89 -2.90
CA ALA A 317 25.65 -17.17 -3.41
C ALA A 317 25.83 -18.66 -3.24
N GLU A 318 26.32 -19.33 -4.27
CA GLU A 318 26.80 -20.69 -4.22
C GLU A 318 27.63 -20.92 -2.95
N GLU A 319 26.99 -21.08 -1.81
CA GLU A 319 27.60 -21.74 -0.68
C GLU A 319 27.64 -23.20 -1.09
N GLU A 320 28.81 -23.64 -1.53
CA GLU A 320 29.18 -25.06 -1.66
C GLU A 320 28.58 -25.79 -0.46
N ALA A 321 27.65 -26.71 -0.76
CA ALA A 321 27.07 -27.56 0.26
C ALA A 321 28.23 -28.16 1.08
N PRO A 322 28.22 -28.06 2.42
CA PRO A 322 29.27 -28.69 3.22
C PRO A 322 29.26 -30.20 2.95
N ASP A 323 30.41 -30.70 2.57
CA ASP A 323 30.64 -32.10 2.28
C ASP A 323 29.96 -32.98 3.35
N ALA A 324 29.10 -33.89 2.90
CA ALA A 324 28.27 -34.78 3.72
C ALA A 324 29.06 -35.88 4.46
N GLU A 325 30.37 -35.69 4.74
CA GLU A 325 31.23 -36.73 5.36
C GLU A 325 31.66 -36.43 6.81
N GLU A 326 31.26 -35.35 7.49
CA GLU A 326 31.76 -35.06 8.84
C GLU A 326 30.71 -34.97 9.96
N VAL A 327 29.54 -35.58 9.85
CA VAL A 327 28.53 -35.65 10.94
C VAL A 327 28.15 -37.09 11.29
N ILE A 328 29.14 -37.98 11.36
CA ILE A 328 28.99 -39.28 12.07
C ILE A 328 30.12 -39.43 13.07
N ALA A 329 30.04 -38.74 14.19
CA ALA A 329 30.61 -39.15 15.48
C ALA A 329 30.35 -38.04 16.52
N THR A 330 29.36 -38.23 17.33
CA THR A 330 29.24 -37.94 18.76
C THR A 330 27.78 -37.62 19.10
N ASN A 331 27.11 -38.59 19.66
CA ASN A 331 26.39 -38.47 20.93
C ASN A 331 25.58 -39.75 21.22
N GLY A 332 26.25 -40.69 21.91
CA GLY A 332 25.57 -41.64 22.75
C GLY A 332 25.32 -40.98 24.12
N GLY A 333 24.08 -40.92 24.59
CA GLY A 333 23.79 -40.42 25.93
C GLY A 333 22.28 -40.34 26.24
N ASN A 334 21.74 -41.51 26.64
CA ASN A 334 20.65 -41.73 27.61
C ASN A 334 19.37 -40.84 27.61
N ILE A 335 18.32 -41.54 27.21
CA ILE A 335 16.92 -41.30 27.54
C ILE A 335 16.68 -41.56 29.03
N VAL A 336 16.05 -40.63 29.76
CA VAL A 336 15.35 -40.90 31.02
C VAL A 336 13.89 -40.48 30.85
N ILE A 337 13.03 -41.48 30.90
CA ILE A 337 11.58 -41.39 30.95
C ILE A 337 11.21 -41.11 32.41
N GLY A 338 10.40 -40.07 32.64
CA GLY A 338 9.77 -39.79 33.90
C GLY A 338 8.30 -39.38 33.67
N ALA A 339 7.42 -40.35 33.81
CA ALA A 339 6.00 -40.16 33.98
C ALA A 339 5.70 -39.65 35.40
N ASN A 340 4.76 -38.75 35.56
CA ASN A 340 3.80 -38.84 36.66
C ASN A 340 2.56 -37.94 36.40
N ASP A 341 1.46 -38.65 36.54
CA ASP A 341 0.06 -38.22 36.65
C ASP A 341 -0.20 -37.25 37.81
N THR A 342 -1.29 -36.49 37.71
CA THR A 342 -2.51 -36.45 38.57
C THR A 342 -3.22 -35.13 38.36
N ASP A 343 -4.40 -35.16 37.80
CA ASP A 343 -5.77 -35.04 38.34
C ASP A 343 -6.14 -33.81 39.19
N GLU A 344 -7.26 -33.30 38.78
CA GLU A 344 -8.49 -32.91 39.45
C GLU A 344 -8.86 -31.42 39.58
N ASN A 345 -9.96 -31.13 38.90
CA ASN A 345 -11.24 -30.56 39.37
C ASN A 345 -11.41 -29.08 39.75
N ALA A 346 -12.44 -28.60 39.15
CA ALA A 346 -13.68 -28.02 39.69
C ALA A 346 -13.91 -26.51 39.63
N GLU A 347 -14.98 -26.23 38.93
CA GLU A 347 -16.20 -25.49 39.26
C GLU A 347 -16.21 -23.95 39.27
N THR A 348 -17.03 -23.50 38.31
CA THR A 348 -18.16 -22.54 38.38
C THR A 348 -18.13 -21.36 39.35
N SER A 349 -18.39 -20.17 38.80
CA SER A 349 -19.54 -19.40 39.19
C SER A 349 -19.81 -18.19 38.29
N HIS A 350 -21.06 -18.03 37.96
CA HIS A 350 -21.73 -16.88 37.37
C HIS A 350 -21.60 -15.64 38.28
N GLU A 351 -21.54 -14.46 37.64
CA GLU A 351 -22.49 -13.39 38.02
C GLU A 351 -22.53 -12.30 36.95
N LYS A 352 -23.75 -11.90 36.68
CA LYS A 352 -24.16 -10.73 35.91
C LYS A 352 -23.91 -9.47 36.73
N ASP A 353 -23.66 -8.36 36.07
CA ASP A 353 -24.47 -7.17 36.32
C ASP A 353 -24.33 -6.10 35.26
N ASP A 354 -25.44 -5.45 35.05
CA ASP A 354 -25.84 -4.47 34.06
C ASP A 354 -25.30 -3.04 34.30
N GLU A 355 -25.43 -2.25 33.22
CA GLU A 355 -25.91 -0.85 33.19
C GLU A 355 -24.92 0.32 33.23
N LYS A 356 -25.21 1.20 32.29
CA LYS A 356 -25.03 2.68 32.20
C LYS A 356 -23.72 3.16 31.51
N THR A 357 -23.77 4.11 30.67
CA THR A 357 -24.76 5.05 30.08
C THR A 357 -24.09 5.88 29.03
N ASP A 358 -24.87 6.28 28.03
CA ASP A 358 -24.66 7.37 27.10
C ASP A 358 -23.99 8.61 27.69
N LYS A 359 -23.03 9.17 26.98
CA LYS A 359 -22.82 10.59 26.67
C LYS A 359 -21.34 10.87 26.33
N GLU A 360 -21.02 10.87 25.05
CA GLU A 360 -20.00 11.76 24.50
C GLU A 360 -20.04 11.68 22.95
N LYS A 361 -21.04 12.32 22.41
CA LYS A 361 -21.18 12.53 20.97
C LYS A 361 -21.68 13.96 20.71
N SER A 362 -20.89 14.98 21.06
CA SER A 362 -21.24 16.34 20.61
C SER A 362 -20.11 17.37 20.54
N THR A 363 -18.84 17.02 20.76
CA THR A 363 -17.76 18.02 20.76
C THR A 363 -16.85 18.02 19.53
N ASP A 364 -16.90 16.99 18.66
CA ASP A 364 -16.01 16.92 17.50
C ASP A 364 -16.54 17.60 16.22
N LYS A 365 -17.84 17.88 16.13
CA LYS A 365 -18.40 18.55 14.95
C LYS A 365 -18.16 20.06 14.93
N GLU A 366 -18.15 20.70 16.10
CA GLU A 366 -17.90 22.15 16.19
C GLU A 366 -16.44 22.55 15.91
N LYS A 367 -15.46 21.68 16.17
CA LYS A 367 -14.05 21.96 15.89
C LYS A 367 -13.68 21.86 14.39
N ARG A 368 -14.36 21.03 13.61
CA ARG A 368 -14.11 20.90 12.15
C ARG A 368 -14.62 22.13 11.38
N ASP A 369 -15.77 22.67 11.74
CA ASP A 369 -16.34 23.83 11.04
C ASP A 369 -15.62 25.14 11.36
N GLY A 370 -15.09 25.31 12.57
CA GLY A 370 -14.31 26.49 12.97
C GLY A 370 -12.97 26.62 12.22
N PHE A 371 -12.33 25.53 11.94
CA PHE A 371 -11.04 25.48 11.23
C PHE A 371 -11.16 25.84 9.73
N SER A 372 -12.23 25.41 9.08
CA SER A 372 -12.54 25.77 7.68
C SER A 372 -12.86 27.25 7.53
N ILE A 373 -13.56 27.85 8.49
CA ILE A 373 -13.95 29.27 8.48
C ILE A 373 -12.71 30.16 8.62
N VAL A 374 -11.77 29.83 9.48
CA VAL A 374 -10.53 30.63 9.67
C VAL A 374 -9.67 30.61 8.40
N LYS A 375 -9.52 29.46 7.73
CA LYS A 375 -8.81 29.37 6.43
C LYS A 375 -9.46 30.26 5.37
N MET A 376 -10.77 30.22 5.23
CA MET A 376 -11.49 31.08 4.30
C MET A 376 -11.30 32.55 4.64
N LEU A 377 -11.30 32.91 5.91
CA LEU A 377 -11.14 34.31 6.36
C LEU A 377 -9.74 34.85 6.05
N VAL A 378 -8.68 34.06 6.29
CA VAL A 378 -7.29 34.43 5.97
C VAL A 378 -7.09 34.58 4.46
N ILE A 379 -7.58 33.65 3.65
CA ILE A 379 -7.52 33.72 2.18
C ILE A 379 -8.25 34.97 1.68
N THR A 380 -9.41 35.24 2.21
CA THR A 380 -10.21 36.41 1.83
C THR A 380 -9.49 37.73 2.17
N VAL A 381 -8.87 37.82 3.34
CA VAL A 381 -8.08 39.00 3.74
C VAL A 381 -6.86 39.20 2.84
N CYS A 382 -6.13 38.10 2.51
CA CYS A 382 -5.00 38.18 1.58
C CYS A 382 -5.43 38.63 0.17
N LEU A 383 -6.51 38.08 -0.36
CA LEU A 383 -7.07 38.49 -1.66
C LEU A 383 -7.50 39.96 -1.67
N LEU A 384 -8.15 40.43 -0.61
CA LEU A 384 -8.52 41.85 -0.44
C LEU A 384 -7.28 42.74 -0.42
N ALA A 385 -6.22 42.37 0.30
CA ALA A 385 -4.97 43.13 0.34
C ALA A 385 -4.32 43.25 -1.05
N VAL A 386 -4.28 42.15 -1.82
CA VAL A 386 -3.77 42.13 -3.21
C VAL A 386 -4.63 43.02 -4.12
N CYS A 387 -5.95 42.95 -4.01
CA CYS A 387 -6.87 43.78 -4.80
C CYS A 387 -6.68 45.28 -4.48
N VAL A 388 -6.55 45.64 -3.21
CA VAL A 388 -6.31 47.02 -2.78
C VAL A 388 -4.96 47.55 -3.31
N CYS A 389 -3.89 46.75 -3.19
CA CYS A 389 -2.59 47.14 -3.76
C CYS A 389 -2.64 47.28 -5.29
N GLY A 390 -3.29 46.36 -6.00
CA GLY A 390 -3.51 46.43 -7.44
C GLY A 390 -4.30 47.68 -7.86
N PHE A 391 -5.34 48.03 -7.11
CA PHE A 391 -6.13 49.23 -7.36
C PHE A 391 -5.32 50.51 -7.18
N PHE A 392 -4.48 50.61 -6.16
CA PHE A 392 -3.59 51.78 -5.96
C PHE A 392 -2.56 51.89 -7.09
N LEU A 393 -1.95 50.80 -7.51
CA LEU A 393 -1.01 50.77 -8.65
C LEU A 393 -1.69 51.18 -9.95
N PHE A 394 -2.92 50.76 -10.18
CA PHE A 394 -3.74 51.15 -11.34
C PHE A 394 -4.05 52.63 -11.35
N ILE A 395 -4.43 53.21 -10.20
CA ILE A 395 -4.67 54.67 -10.09
C ILE A 395 -3.39 55.47 -10.39
N GLU A 396 -2.24 55.03 -9.84
CA GLU A 396 -0.96 55.69 -10.13
C GLU A 396 -0.57 55.58 -11.61
N TYR A 397 -0.74 54.41 -12.22
CA TYR A 397 -0.52 54.21 -13.66
C TYR A 397 -1.42 55.15 -14.50
N LYS A 398 -2.69 55.26 -14.18
CA LYS A 398 -3.64 56.12 -14.86
C LYS A 398 -3.23 57.61 -14.75
N LYS A 399 -2.83 58.07 -13.55
CA LYS A 399 -2.31 59.42 -13.32
C LYS A 399 -1.03 59.70 -14.12
N GLU A 400 -0.14 58.72 -14.24
CA GLU A 400 1.09 58.88 -15.03
C GLU A 400 0.80 58.95 -16.52
N GLN A 401 -0.16 58.21 -17.05
CA GLN A 401 -0.61 58.30 -18.44
C GLN A 401 -1.24 59.67 -18.74
N GLU A 402 -2.06 60.19 -17.83
CA GLU A 402 -2.61 61.56 -17.99
C GLU A 402 -1.53 62.63 -17.97
N ARG A 403 -0.51 62.51 -17.11
CA ARG A 403 0.64 63.43 -17.10
C ARG A 403 1.43 63.36 -18.42
N LYS A 404 1.66 62.16 -18.98
CA LYS A 404 2.32 61.99 -20.29
C LYS A 404 1.50 62.65 -21.40
N ARG A 405 0.19 62.46 -21.42
CA ARG A 405 -0.72 63.10 -22.41
C ARG A 405 -0.70 64.64 -22.29
N ARG A 406 -0.74 65.22 -21.09
CA ARG A 406 -0.65 66.65 -20.87
C ARG A 406 0.72 67.21 -21.33
N ARG A 407 1.83 66.53 -21.05
CA ARG A 407 3.16 66.92 -21.52
C ARG A 407 3.25 66.91 -23.04
N ALA A 408 2.74 65.88 -23.69
CA ALA A 408 2.71 65.76 -25.15
C ALA A 408 1.88 66.91 -25.78
N ALA A 409 0.71 67.22 -25.24
CA ALA A 409 -0.13 68.31 -25.72
C ALA A 409 0.54 69.71 -25.54
N ILE A 410 1.29 69.94 -24.45
CA ILE A 410 2.06 71.14 -24.24
C ILE A 410 3.20 71.29 -25.28
N MET A 411 3.90 70.19 -25.51
CA MET A 411 5.00 70.14 -26.51
C MET A 411 4.48 70.41 -27.95
N GLU A 412 3.32 69.86 -28.25
CA GLU A 412 2.67 70.06 -29.55
C GLU A 412 2.26 71.50 -29.75
N ARG A 413 1.68 72.18 -28.73
CA ARG A 413 1.39 73.60 -28.74
C ARG A 413 2.66 74.42 -28.89
N HIS A 414 3.77 74.11 -28.25
CA HIS A 414 5.04 74.80 -28.44
C HIS A 414 5.61 74.64 -29.86
N ARG A 415 5.47 73.43 -30.45
CA ARG A 415 5.86 73.20 -31.84
C ARG A 415 4.99 73.98 -32.83
N ALA A 416 3.71 74.06 -32.60
CA ALA A 416 2.79 74.89 -33.44
C ALA A 416 3.12 76.37 -33.37
N ARG A 417 3.37 76.97 -32.19
CA ARG A 417 3.78 78.39 -32.04
C ARG A 417 5.11 78.65 -32.78
N ARG A 418 6.12 77.78 -32.66
CA ARG A 418 7.39 78.02 -33.43
C ARG A 418 7.18 78.01 -34.93
N ARG A 419 6.30 77.16 -35.45
CA ARG A 419 5.95 77.19 -36.88
C ARG A 419 5.21 78.39 -37.35
N GLU A 420 4.48 79.09 -36.45
CA GLU A 420 3.82 80.33 -36.73
C GLU A 420 4.83 81.48 -36.68
N GLU A 421 5.85 81.46 -35.83
CA GLU A 421 6.93 82.42 -35.74
C GLU A 421 7.96 82.34 -36.88
N GLU A 422 8.06 81.18 -37.55
CA GLU A 422 8.93 80.99 -38.71
C GLU A 422 8.27 81.23 -40.07
N ARG A 423 6.98 81.71 -40.08
CA ARG A 423 6.24 82.13 -41.28
C ARG A 423 6.13 83.66 -41.30
#